data_6eba7bd2897c081dd789ced5c7b00090
#
_entry.id   6eba7bd2897c081dd789ced5c7b00090
#
_cell.length_a   1.000
_cell.length_b   1.000
_cell.length_c   1.000
_cell.angle_alpha   90.00
_cell.angle_beta   90.00
_cell.angle_gamma   90.00
#
_symmetry.space_group_name_H-M   'P 1'
#
loop_
_entity.id
_entity.type
_entity.pdbx_description
1 polymer ?
#
loop_
_entity_poly.entity_id
_entity_poly.type
_entity_poly.pdbx_seq_one_letter_code
_entity_poly.pdbx_strand_id
1 'polypeptide(L)'
;MTSVCMALVASLVITTTVNFVRGANWDPYSFPVNSSPYGIPYKDWSAKYWEWRVSVPKLNTPNNQDAPGYKAVECSYLQNQSSPVMFLPYVGKERGTLTTASCNIPHSKAIFIQIDGGLADYSDPTVQPKTLDTLVNQVSKSNVYPNPFDITLDGHPLSLTNDEAFKVQSDLFNFTLPPNNLWDEPAGPDKGIGQGWYLFLKPLSPGVHVLHYTTGYRSTSNDPTIPPGQGNNAAYIQDVTYRLIVK
;
A
#
# COMPACT_ATOMS: atom_id res chain seq x y z
N MET A 1 38.44 16.61 -72.02
CA MET A 1 38.63 16.75 -70.57
C MET A 1 37.24 16.53 -69.88
N THR A 2 36.98 15.34 -69.48
CA THR A 2 35.70 14.94 -68.92
C THR A 2 35.91 14.84 -67.40
N SER A 3 35.27 15.75 -66.62
CA SER A 3 35.32 15.78 -65.18
C SER A 3 34.23 14.85 -64.57
N VAL A 4 34.63 13.81 -63.85
CA VAL A 4 33.72 12.88 -63.15
C VAL A 4 33.50 13.42 -61.74
N CYS A 5 32.27 13.85 -61.45
CA CYS A 5 31.82 14.19 -60.09
C CYS A 5 31.49 12.89 -59.33
N MET A 6 32.31 12.55 -58.34
CA MET A 6 32.04 11.50 -57.38
C MET A 6 31.13 12.04 -56.29
N ALA A 7 29.88 11.58 -56.19
CA ALA A 7 28.99 11.89 -55.09
C ALA A 7 29.23 10.90 -53.92
N LEU A 8 29.73 11.45 -52.82
CA LEU A 8 29.82 10.69 -51.55
C LEU A 8 28.42 10.58 -50.89
N VAL A 9 27.90 9.39 -50.85
CA VAL A 9 26.69 9.06 -50.08
C VAL A 9 27.12 8.74 -48.64
N ALA A 10 26.91 9.68 -47.73
CA ALA A 10 27.09 9.44 -46.30
C ALA A 10 25.87 8.66 -45.73
N SER A 11 26.06 7.40 -45.43
CA SER A 11 25.05 6.60 -44.76
C SER A 11 24.99 6.97 -43.25
N LEU A 12 23.90 7.63 -42.85
CA LEU A 12 23.63 7.95 -41.46
C LEU A 12 23.15 6.66 -40.75
N VAL A 13 24.01 6.03 -39.98
CA VAL A 13 23.65 4.91 -39.11
C VAL A 13 22.98 5.48 -37.85
N ILE A 14 21.65 5.45 -37.79
CA ILE A 14 20.89 5.78 -36.56
C ILE A 14 20.98 4.56 -35.63
N THR A 15 21.87 4.59 -34.67
CA THR A 15 21.90 3.64 -33.57
C THR A 15 20.80 4.00 -32.59
N THR A 16 19.65 3.36 -32.68
CA THR A 16 18.64 3.39 -31.61
C THR A 16 19.17 2.59 -30.45
N THR A 17 19.63 3.26 -29.39
CA THR A 17 19.90 2.65 -28.10
C THR A 17 18.56 2.27 -27.49
N VAL A 18 18.19 1.02 -27.62
CA VAL A 18 17.09 0.43 -26.82
C VAL A 18 17.61 0.39 -25.40
N ASN A 19 17.22 1.35 -24.58
CA ASN A 19 17.38 1.24 -23.14
C ASN A 19 16.48 0.09 -22.68
N PHE A 20 17.05 -1.10 -22.52
CA PHE A 20 16.42 -2.13 -21.71
C PHE A 20 16.32 -1.56 -20.29
N VAL A 21 15.15 -1.06 -19.93
CA VAL A 21 14.76 -0.93 -18.53
C VAL A 21 15.01 -2.32 -17.96
N ARG A 22 15.97 -2.43 -17.04
CA ARG A 22 16.23 -3.66 -16.29
C ARG A 22 14.90 -4.13 -15.80
N GLY A 23 14.43 -5.26 -16.31
CA GLY A 23 13.13 -5.81 -16.00
C GLY A 23 13.01 -5.86 -14.50
N ALA A 24 11.98 -5.25 -13.96
CA ALA A 24 11.58 -5.47 -12.58
C ALA A 24 11.59 -6.98 -12.39
N ASN A 25 12.38 -7.47 -11.43
CA ASN A 25 12.44 -8.89 -11.10
C ASN A 25 11.00 -9.34 -10.87
N TRP A 26 10.49 -10.18 -11.77
CA TRP A 26 9.12 -10.67 -11.69
C TRP A 26 9.01 -11.53 -10.45
N ASP A 27 8.37 -10.99 -9.45
CA ASP A 27 8.00 -11.76 -8.27
C ASP A 27 6.91 -12.77 -8.67
N PRO A 28 7.15 -14.08 -8.52
CA PRO A 28 6.17 -15.08 -8.91
C PRO A 28 4.89 -15.01 -8.05
N TYR A 29 4.99 -14.46 -6.84
CA TYR A 29 3.91 -14.45 -5.86
C TYR A 29 3.03 -13.20 -5.91
N SER A 30 3.52 -12.10 -6.47
CA SER A 30 2.77 -10.84 -6.51
C SER A 30 2.45 -10.39 -7.94
N PHE A 31 1.48 -9.48 -8.05
CA PHE A 31 1.21 -8.74 -9.28
C PHE A 31 2.11 -7.51 -9.33
N PRO A 32 2.65 -7.14 -10.51
CA PRO A 32 3.38 -5.89 -10.68
C PRO A 32 2.51 -4.66 -10.39
N VAL A 33 3.07 -3.64 -9.74
CA VAL A 33 2.32 -2.41 -9.36
C VAL A 33 1.74 -1.67 -10.57
N ASN A 34 2.41 -1.73 -11.72
CA ASN A 34 1.95 -1.12 -12.97
C ASN A 34 0.98 -2.01 -13.78
N SER A 35 0.51 -3.12 -13.21
CA SER A 35 -0.46 -4.01 -13.86
C SER A 35 -1.90 -3.68 -13.46
N SER A 36 -2.85 -4.36 -14.12
CA SER A 36 -4.28 -4.24 -13.81
C SER A 36 -4.86 -5.63 -13.48
N PRO A 37 -4.60 -6.15 -12.27
CA PRO A 37 -5.12 -7.44 -11.87
C PRO A 37 -6.65 -7.45 -11.92
N TYR A 38 -7.21 -8.49 -12.52
CA TYR A 38 -8.65 -8.62 -12.74
C TYR A 38 -9.27 -7.44 -13.53
N GLY A 39 -8.48 -6.79 -14.40
CA GLY A 39 -8.92 -5.67 -15.24
C GLY A 39 -9.02 -4.31 -14.50
N ILE A 40 -8.58 -4.23 -13.25
CA ILE A 40 -8.66 -3.03 -12.41
C ILE A 40 -7.24 -2.56 -12.08
N PRO A 41 -6.86 -1.30 -12.35
CA PRO A 41 -5.56 -0.74 -11.99
C PRO A 41 -5.29 -0.74 -10.47
N TYR A 42 -4.02 -0.79 -10.07
CA TYR A 42 -3.65 -0.74 -8.65
C TYR A 42 -4.22 0.47 -7.90
N LYS A 43 -4.26 1.64 -8.54
CA LYS A 43 -4.83 2.85 -7.93
C LYS A 43 -6.32 2.70 -7.56
N ASP A 44 -7.08 1.96 -8.37
CA ASP A 44 -8.49 1.71 -8.11
C ASP A 44 -8.66 0.60 -7.04
N TRP A 45 -7.73 -0.36 -6.99
CA TRP A 45 -7.67 -1.32 -5.89
C TRP A 45 -7.32 -0.66 -4.57
N SER A 46 -6.45 0.35 -4.56
CA SER A 46 -6.14 1.12 -3.36
C SER A 46 -7.34 1.92 -2.87
N ALA A 47 -8.14 2.52 -3.78
CA ALA A 47 -9.41 3.16 -3.42
C ALA A 47 -10.40 2.17 -2.78
N LYS A 48 -10.60 1.00 -3.41
CA LYS A 48 -11.47 -0.07 -2.88
C LYS A 48 -11.01 -0.61 -1.52
N TYR A 49 -9.69 -0.70 -1.31
CA TYR A 49 -9.12 -1.09 -0.03
C TYR A 49 -9.47 -0.08 1.05
N TRP A 50 -9.31 1.21 0.78
CA TRP A 50 -9.64 2.25 1.72
C TRP A 50 -11.14 2.37 1.97
N GLU A 51 -11.97 2.29 0.91
CA GLU A 51 -13.42 2.24 1.04
C GLU A 51 -13.86 1.12 2.00
N TRP A 52 -13.33 -0.10 1.83
CA TRP A 52 -13.58 -1.20 2.74
C TRP A 52 -13.05 -0.90 4.15
N ARG A 53 -11.79 -0.45 4.27
CA ARG A 53 -11.14 -0.27 5.56
C ARG A 53 -11.84 0.76 6.43
N VAL A 54 -12.24 1.90 5.87
CA VAL A 54 -12.94 2.96 6.61
C VAL A 54 -14.38 2.60 6.94
N SER A 55 -14.99 1.66 6.22
CA SER A 55 -16.35 1.16 6.50
C SER A 55 -16.41 0.24 7.73
N VAL A 56 -15.25 -0.28 8.19
CA VAL A 56 -15.18 -1.16 9.35
C VAL A 56 -15.23 -0.34 10.65
N PRO A 57 -16.23 -0.55 11.53
CA PRO A 57 -16.29 0.16 12.79
C PRO A 57 -15.08 -0.10 13.69
N LYS A 58 -14.66 0.88 14.49
CA LYS A 58 -13.48 0.83 15.37
C LYS A 58 -13.43 -0.40 16.28
N LEU A 59 -14.55 -0.83 16.81
CA LEU A 59 -14.65 -2.01 17.68
C LEU A 59 -14.34 -3.33 16.96
N ASN A 60 -14.45 -3.33 15.63
CA ASN A 60 -14.22 -4.49 14.78
C ASN A 60 -12.90 -4.41 14.02
N THR A 61 -12.12 -3.36 14.26
CA THR A 61 -10.80 -3.22 13.64
C THR A 61 -9.73 -3.89 14.50
N PRO A 62 -8.70 -4.48 13.87
CA PRO A 62 -7.56 -5.04 14.58
C PRO A 62 -6.79 -4.00 15.41
N ASN A 63 -6.93 -2.73 15.07
CA ASN A 63 -6.21 -1.63 15.69
C ASN A 63 -6.86 -1.09 16.96
N ASN A 64 -7.95 -1.68 17.44
CA ASN A 64 -8.47 -1.29 18.73
C ASN A 64 -7.51 -1.72 19.84
N GLN A 65 -6.58 -0.83 20.18
CA GLN A 65 -5.53 -1.05 21.19
C GLN A 65 -6.10 -1.25 22.60
N ASP A 66 -7.36 -0.88 22.83
CA ASP A 66 -8.04 -0.92 24.12
C ASP A 66 -8.81 -2.21 24.33
N ALA A 67 -8.90 -3.10 23.34
CA ALA A 67 -9.56 -4.38 23.53
C ALA A 67 -8.62 -5.33 24.29
N PRO A 68 -8.95 -5.74 25.53
CA PRO A 68 -8.16 -6.73 26.24
C PRO A 68 -8.29 -8.08 25.52
N GLY A 69 -7.19 -8.55 24.98
CA GLY A 69 -7.11 -9.77 24.19
C GLY A 69 -7.42 -9.48 22.71
N TYR A 70 -6.38 -9.41 21.92
CA TYR A 70 -6.42 -9.38 20.48
C TYR A 70 -7.21 -10.59 19.96
N LYS A 71 -8.52 -10.47 19.88
CA LYS A 71 -9.31 -11.47 19.16
C LYS A 71 -8.87 -11.35 17.71
N ALA A 72 -8.47 -12.47 17.14
CA ALA A 72 -8.24 -12.58 15.71
C ALA A 72 -9.42 -11.91 15.01
N VAL A 73 -9.21 -10.72 14.44
CA VAL A 73 -10.25 -10.05 13.69
C VAL A 73 -10.57 -10.98 12.55
N GLU A 74 -11.84 -11.24 12.38
CA GLU A 74 -12.29 -12.03 11.26
C GLU A 74 -11.92 -11.25 9.99
N CYS A 75 -10.83 -11.64 9.33
CA CYS A 75 -10.32 -10.96 8.14
C CYS A 75 -11.36 -10.89 7.02
N SER A 76 -12.42 -11.69 7.13
CA SER A 76 -13.58 -11.71 6.22
C SER A 76 -14.63 -10.63 6.50
N TYR A 77 -14.50 -9.87 7.59
CA TYR A 77 -15.52 -8.88 7.98
C TYR A 77 -15.73 -7.81 6.91
N LEU A 78 -16.99 -7.61 6.52
CA LEU A 78 -17.40 -6.69 5.44
C LEU A 78 -16.71 -6.88 4.08
N GLN A 79 -16.05 -8.02 3.86
CA GLN A 79 -15.47 -8.35 2.57
C GLN A 79 -16.55 -8.68 1.54
N ASN A 80 -16.37 -8.21 0.31
CA ASN A 80 -17.19 -8.66 -0.80
C ASN A 80 -16.85 -10.10 -1.16
N GLN A 81 -17.74 -11.04 -0.83
CA GLN A 81 -17.52 -12.46 -1.07
C GLN A 81 -17.40 -12.81 -2.55
N SER A 82 -18.03 -12.03 -3.44
CA SER A 82 -17.94 -12.22 -4.90
C SER A 82 -16.69 -11.61 -5.52
N SER A 83 -15.93 -10.80 -4.80
CA SER A 83 -14.67 -10.22 -5.28
C SER A 83 -13.63 -11.32 -5.47
N PRO A 84 -12.82 -11.31 -6.54
CA PRO A 84 -11.67 -12.20 -6.67
C PRO A 84 -10.53 -11.83 -5.72
N VAL A 85 -10.65 -10.71 -4.99
CA VAL A 85 -9.65 -10.17 -4.10
C VAL A 85 -10.18 -10.09 -2.68
N MET A 86 -9.37 -10.48 -1.72
CA MET A 86 -9.58 -10.28 -0.30
C MET A 86 -8.60 -9.22 0.21
N PHE A 87 -9.10 -8.27 0.97
CA PHE A 87 -8.28 -7.27 1.64
C PHE A 87 -7.78 -7.81 2.99
N LEU A 88 -6.51 -7.60 3.31
CA LEU A 88 -6.04 -7.85 4.67
C LEU A 88 -6.21 -6.59 5.51
N PRO A 89 -6.75 -6.74 6.73
CA PRO A 89 -6.83 -5.63 7.66
C PRO A 89 -5.43 -5.19 8.09
N TYR A 90 -5.25 -3.90 8.22
CA TYR A 90 -4.03 -3.36 8.83
C TYR A 90 -4.02 -3.69 10.33
N VAL A 91 -2.95 -4.33 10.82
CA VAL A 91 -2.83 -4.78 12.21
C VAL A 91 -1.60 -4.19 12.92
N GLY A 92 -0.90 -3.26 12.29
CA GLY A 92 0.28 -2.63 12.88
C GLY A 92 -0.05 -1.89 14.17
N LYS A 93 0.81 -2.05 15.17
CA LYS A 93 0.81 -1.24 16.39
C LYS A 93 1.92 -0.22 16.32
N GLU A 94 1.68 0.95 16.90
CA GLU A 94 2.74 1.93 17.07
C GLU A 94 3.88 1.38 17.93
N ARG A 95 5.13 1.72 17.57
CA ARG A 95 6.34 1.55 18.34
C ARG A 95 6.85 0.11 18.54
N GLY A 96 7.23 -0.54 17.44
CA GLY A 96 8.12 -1.72 17.50
C GLY A 96 7.55 -2.96 18.18
N THR A 97 6.25 -3.07 18.27
CA THR A 97 5.59 -4.24 18.82
C THR A 97 5.34 -5.24 17.70
N LEU A 98 5.89 -6.43 17.81
CA LEU A 98 5.53 -7.55 16.94
C LEU A 98 4.02 -7.80 17.03
N THR A 99 3.36 -7.70 15.90
CA THR A 99 1.93 -7.99 15.79
C THR A 99 1.71 -9.22 14.92
N THR A 100 0.98 -10.19 15.44
CA THR A 100 0.62 -11.40 14.69
C THR A 100 -0.89 -11.47 14.50
N ALA A 101 -1.31 -11.72 13.26
CA ALA A 101 -2.72 -11.96 12.92
C ALA A 101 -2.86 -13.28 12.17
N SER A 102 -4.03 -13.90 12.26
CA SER A 102 -4.36 -15.11 11.48
C SER A 102 -5.60 -14.86 10.65
N CYS A 103 -5.51 -15.13 9.34
CA CYS A 103 -6.61 -14.96 8.40
C CYS A 103 -6.92 -16.26 7.66
N ASN A 104 -8.20 -16.62 7.58
CA ASN A 104 -8.66 -17.67 6.67
C ASN A 104 -8.86 -17.06 5.28
N ILE A 105 -8.20 -17.62 4.28
CA ILE A 105 -8.19 -17.12 2.90
C ILE A 105 -8.79 -18.18 1.98
N PRO A 106 -9.85 -17.89 1.21
CA PRO A 106 -10.27 -18.78 0.14
C PRO A 106 -9.17 -18.95 -0.92
N HIS A 107 -8.80 -20.17 -1.30
CA HIS A 107 -7.67 -20.46 -2.20
C HIS A 107 -7.78 -19.79 -3.57
N SER A 108 -8.99 -19.41 -4.00
CA SER A 108 -9.22 -18.73 -5.27
C SER A 108 -9.01 -17.21 -5.23
N LYS A 109 -8.82 -16.64 -4.03
CA LYS A 109 -8.71 -15.19 -3.88
C LYS A 109 -7.26 -14.74 -3.85
N ALA A 110 -7.00 -13.68 -4.59
CA ALA A 110 -5.80 -12.88 -4.43
C ALA A 110 -5.92 -12.03 -3.16
N ILE A 111 -4.80 -11.54 -2.66
CA ILE A 111 -4.73 -10.80 -1.40
C ILE A 111 -4.17 -9.41 -1.68
N PHE A 112 -4.89 -8.38 -1.26
CA PHE A 112 -4.41 -7.00 -1.35
C PHE A 112 -4.26 -6.39 0.05
N ILE A 113 -3.10 -5.82 0.33
CA ILE A 113 -2.76 -5.22 1.62
C ILE A 113 -1.96 -3.94 1.44
N GLN A 114 -2.23 -2.96 2.28
CA GLN A 114 -1.35 -1.81 2.45
C GLN A 114 -0.19 -2.19 3.39
N ILE A 115 1.04 -2.01 2.93
CA ILE A 115 2.24 -2.21 3.73
C ILE A 115 2.57 -0.94 4.52
N ASP A 116 2.50 0.21 3.83
CA ASP A 116 2.69 1.52 4.44
C ASP A 116 1.90 2.58 3.66
N GLY A 117 1.53 3.68 4.32
CA GLY A 117 0.81 4.77 3.69
C GLY A 117 -0.38 5.27 4.51
N GLY A 118 -1.19 6.12 3.90
CA GLY A 118 -2.30 6.78 4.57
C GLY A 118 -3.47 7.13 3.65
N LEU A 119 -4.50 7.68 4.27
CA LEU A 119 -5.65 8.32 3.65
C LEU A 119 -5.69 9.78 4.09
N ALA A 120 -6.02 10.67 3.17
CA ALA A 120 -6.47 12.01 3.48
C ALA A 120 -7.90 12.18 2.98
N ASP A 121 -8.76 12.80 3.76
CA ASP A 121 -10.18 12.98 3.45
C ASP A 121 -10.69 14.35 3.87
N TYR A 122 -11.92 14.66 3.48
CA TYR A 122 -12.50 15.96 3.76
C TYR A 122 -13.16 16.07 5.15
N SER A 123 -13.30 14.97 5.90
CA SER A 123 -13.78 15.06 7.28
C SER A 123 -12.70 15.58 8.21
N ASP A 124 -11.42 15.34 7.90
CA ASP A 124 -10.31 15.90 8.66
C ASP A 124 -10.38 17.43 8.69
N PRO A 125 -10.54 18.06 9.87
CA PRO A 125 -10.64 19.52 10.01
C PRO A 125 -9.37 20.26 9.60
N THR A 126 -8.24 19.58 9.52
CA THR A 126 -6.95 20.16 9.10
C THR A 126 -6.86 20.31 7.58
N VAL A 127 -7.70 19.62 6.82
CA VAL A 127 -7.78 19.71 5.35
C VAL A 127 -8.57 20.96 4.97
N GLN A 128 -7.87 22.07 4.79
CA GLN A 128 -8.43 23.35 4.39
C GLN A 128 -7.54 24.06 3.35
N PRO A 129 -8.10 24.64 2.29
CA PRO A 129 -9.49 24.51 1.82
C PRO A 129 -9.78 23.06 1.38
N LYS A 130 -11.05 22.67 1.35
CA LYS A 130 -11.48 21.30 0.94
C LYS A 130 -11.38 21.15 -0.60
N THR A 131 -10.15 21.00 -1.08
CA THR A 131 -9.82 20.83 -2.50
C THR A 131 -9.02 19.56 -2.72
N LEU A 132 -8.99 19.07 -3.96
CA LEU A 132 -8.19 17.91 -4.34
C LEU A 132 -6.70 18.14 -4.05
N ASP A 133 -6.19 19.32 -4.39
CA ASP A 133 -4.77 19.67 -4.16
C ASP A 133 -4.41 19.63 -2.68
N THR A 134 -5.33 20.05 -1.80
CA THR A 134 -5.12 19.99 -0.36
C THR A 134 -5.04 18.54 0.13
N LEU A 135 -5.92 17.65 -0.37
CA LEU A 135 -5.86 16.22 -0.06
C LEU A 135 -4.55 15.58 -0.55
N VAL A 136 -4.16 15.87 -1.80
CA VAL A 136 -2.89 15.35 -2.36
C VAL A 136 -1.71 15.81 -1.52
N ASN A 137 -1.67 17.08 -1.14
CA ASN A 137 -0.61 17.63 -0.30
C ASN A 137 -0.61 16.98 1.10
N GLN A 138 -1.77 16.77 1.70
CA GLN A 138 -1.90 16.17 3.02
C GLN A 138 -1.41 14.71 3.02
N VAL A 139 -1.91 13.88 2.11
CA VAL A 139 -1.53 12.47 2.04
C VAL A 139 -0.05 12.30 1.68
N SER A 140 0.51 13.19 0.86
CA SER A 140 1.94 13.13 0.49
C SER A 140 2.87 13.52 1.63
N LYS A 141 2.47 14.45 2.49
CA LYS A 141 3.24 14.83 3.69
C LYS A 141 3.27 13.71 4.74
N SER A 142 2.20 12.92 4.80
CA SER A 142 2.08 11.81 5.75
C SER A 142 2.88 10.58 5.31
N ASN A 143 3.18 10.46 4.01
CA ASN A 143 3.78 9.28 3.41
C ASN A 143 5.23 9.54 3.02
N VAL A 144 6.10 9.67 4.03
CA VAL A 144 7.55 9.63 3.86
C VAL A 144 8.02 8.22 3.51
N TYR A 145 9.15 8.10 2.83
CA TYR A 145 9.72 6.79 2.46
C TYR A 145 10.01 5.95 3.70
N PRO A 146 9.35 4.80 3.86
CA PRO A 146 9.56 3.97 5.04
C PRO A 146 10.95 3.33 5.03
N ASN A 147 11.60 3.30 6.20
CA ASN A 147 12.88 2.63 6.42
C ASN A 147 12.96 2.17 7.89
N PRO A 148 12.94 0.87 8.21
CA PRO A 148 13.05 -0.28 7.28
C PRO A 148 11.83 -0.47 6.37
N PHE A 149 12.02 -1.27 5.30
CA PHE A 149 10.96 -1.73 4.41
C PHE A 149 11.34 -3.11 3.85
N ASP A 150 11.00 -4.15 4.61
CA ASP A 150 11.32 -5.53 4.29
C ASP A 150 10.03 -6.36 4.27
N ILE A 151 9.84 -7.16 3.24
CA ILE A 151 8.62 -7.96 3.06
C ILE A 151 9.01 -9.36 2.62
N THR A 152 8.48 -10.38 3.31
CA THR A 152 8.70 -11.78 2.95
C THR A 152 7.40 -12.56 2.93
N LEU A 153 7.32 -13.55 2.04
CA LEU A 153 6.29 -14.60 2.04
C LEU A 153 6.98 -15.96 2.20
N ASP A 154 6.63 -16.69 3.24
CA ASP A 154 7.26 -17.99 3.60
C ASP A 154 8.79 -17.90 3.70
N GLY A 155 9.29 -16.76 4.17
CA GLY A 155 10.72 -16.47 4.28
C GLY A 155 11.38 -16.02 2.98
N HIS A 156 10.68 -16.00 1.85
CA HIS A 156 11.21 -15.51 0.56
C HIS A 156 10.96 -14.00 0.44
N PRO A 157 12.00 -13.18 0.19
CA PRO A 157 11.84 -11.74 -0.04
C PRO A 157 10.96 -11.46 -1.24
N LEU A 158 10.04 -10.49 -1.11
CA LEU A 158 9.21 -10.00 -2.20
C LEU A 158 9.83 -8.77 -2.85
N SER A 159 9.48 -8.53 -4.12
CA SER A 159 10.12 -7.48 -4.94
C SER A 159 9.59 -6.06 -4.68
N LEU A 160 8.59 -5.89 -3.84
CA LEU A 160 8.09 -4.56 -3.48
C LEU A 160 9.15 -3.81 -2.65
N THR A 161 9.51 -2.61 -3.09
CA THR A 161 10.45 -1.73 -2.39
C THR A 161 9.79 -0.41 -2.01
N ASN A 162 10.47 0.38 -1.18
CA ASN A 162 9.99 1.72 -0.77
C ASN A 162 10.23 2.81 -1.83
N ASP A 163 10.65 2.46 -3.05
CA ASP A 163 10.88 3.42 -4.12
C ASP A 163 9.58 4.09 -4.58
N GLU A 164 9.69 5.33 -5.08
CA GLU A 164 8.54 6.09 -5.62
C GLU A 164 7.83 5.35 -6.74
N ALA A 165 8.56 4.56 -7.55
CA ALA A 165 7.99 3.75 -8.63
C ALA A 165 6.97 2.70 -8.16
N PHE A 166 6.99 2.34 -6.88
CA PHE A 166 6.06 1.39 -6.26
C PHE A 166 4.98 2.07 -5.42
N LYS A 167 5.06 3.39 -5.24
CA LYS A 167 4.07 4.17 -4.51
C LYS A 167 2.84 4.39 -5.36
N VAL A 168 1.68 4.06 -4.82
CA VAL A 168 0.39 4.16 -5.51
C VAL A 168 -0.46 5.23 -4.85
N GLN A 169 -1.04 6.10 -5.65
CA GLN A 169 -2.05 7.05 -5.21
C GLN A 169 -3.36 6.76 -5.93
N SER A 170 -4.47 6.68 -5.19
CA SER A 170 -5.79 6.56 -5.78
C SER A 170 -6.24 7.87 -6.42
N ASP A 171 -7.22 7.79 -7.31
CA ASP A 171 -8.05 8.95 -7.63
C ASP A 171 -8.92 9.31 -6.42
N LEU A 172 -9.58 10.49 -6.44
CA LEU A 172 -10.56 10.86 -5.44
C LEU A 172 -11.73 9.86 -5.49
N PHE A 173 -12.02 9.23 -4.35
CA PHE A 173 -13.11 8.26 -4.23
C PHE A 173 -14.08 8.63 -3.11
N ASN A 174 -15.31 8.10 -3.20
CA ASN A 174 -16.35 8.31 -2.19
C ASN A 174 -16.35 7.13 -1.21
N PHE A 175 -16.62 7.41 0.05
CA PHE A 175 -16.85 6.39 1.07
C PHE A 175 -17.88 6.87 2.11
N THR A 176 -18.21 6.03 3.05
CA THR A 176 -19.10 6.39 4.15
C THR A 176 -18.46 5.96 5.47
N LEU A 177 -18.27 6.92 6.36
CA LEU A 177 -17.81 6.65 7.72
C LEU A 177 -18.97 6.12 8.54
N PRO A 178 -18.83 4.94 9.18
CA PRO A 178 -19.83 4.41 10.09
C PRO A 178 -19.82 5.19 11.41
N PRO A 179 -20.88 5.09 12.21
CA PRO A 179 -20.79 5.42 13.63
C PRO A 179 -19.66 4.62 14.28
N ASN A 180 -18.90 5.25 15.18
CA ASN A 180 -17.71 4.65 15.79
C ASN A 180 -16.62 4.26 14.78
N ASN A 181 -16.37 5.13 13.79
CA ASN A 181 -15.29 4.93 12.82
C ASN A 181 -13.90 5.02 13.47
N LEU A 182 -12.87 4.70 12.69
CA LEU A 182 -11.48 4.61 13.17
C LEU A 182 -10.93 5.91 13.77
N TRP A 183 -11.43 7.05 13.30
CA TRP A 183 -10.88 8.38 13.65
C TRP A 183 -11.75 9.18 14.60
N ASP A 184 -12.88 8.59 15.06
CA ASP A 184 -13.87 9.28 15.92
C ASP A 184 -14.47 10.54 15.25
N GLU A 185 -14.49 10.57 13.92
CA GLU A 185 -15.04 11.65 13.12
C GLU A 185 -16.55 11.50 12.90
N PRO A 186 -17.25 12.56 12.48
CA PRO A 186 -18.68 12.49 12.20
C PRO A 186 -19.01 11.39 11.17
N ALA A 187 -19.99 10.53 11.50
CA ALA A 187 -20.47 9.51 10.57
C ALA A 187 -21.15 10.15 9.35
N GLY A 188 -20.98 9.55 8.19
CA GLY A 188 -21.63 10.02 6.97
C GLY A 188 -20.78 9.86 5.72
N PRO A 189 -21.29 10.35 4.58
CA PRO A 189 -20.56 10.29 3.31
C PRO A 189 -19.38 11.26 3.31
N ASP A 190 -18.26 10.80 2.77
CA ASP A 190 -17.05 11.60 2.60
C ASP A 190 -16.31 11.22 1.32
N LYS A 191 -15.21 11.93 1.04
CA LYS A 191 -14.32 11.70 -0.10
C LYS A 191 -12.88 11.80 0.35
N GLY A 192 -12.05 10.94 -0.21
CA GLY A 192 -10.63 10.94 0.14
C GLY A 192 -9.74 10.41 -0.97
N ILE A 193 -8.45 10.46 -0.70
CA ILE A 193 -7.37 9.92 -1.53
C ILE A 193 -6.50 9.04 -0.65
N GLY A 194 -6.30 7.79 -1.07
CA GLY A 194 -5.32 6.89 -0.46
C GLY A 194 -3.99 6.99 -1.19
N GLN A 195 -2.88 6.97 -0.45
CA GLN A 195 -1.54 6.88 -1.02
C GLN A 195 -0.68 5.93 -0.17
N GLY A 196 0.21 5.17 -0.81
CA GLY A 196 1.12 4.29 -0.09
C GLY A 196 1.71 3.17 -0.95
N TRP A 197 2.31 2.21 -0.26
CA TRP A 197 2.86 0.99 -0.83
C TRP A 197 1.92 -0.17 -0.52
N TYR A 198 1.47 -0.84 -1.58
CA TYR A 198 0.51 -1.93 -1.50
C TYR A 198 1.10 -3.19 -2.10
N LEU A 199 0.93 -4.30 -1.40
CA LEU A 199 1.27 -5.63 -1.91
C LEU A 199 0.00 -6.31 -2.43
N PHE A 200 0.08 -6.86 -3.64
CA PHE A 200 -0.99 -7.62 -4.26
C PHE A 200 -0.52 -9.04 -4.56
N LEU A 201 -0.75 -9.94 -3.63
CA LEU A 201 -0.41 -11.35 -3.80
C LEU A 201 -1.40 -12.03 -4.76
N LYS A 202 -0.87 -12.87 -5.62
CA LYS A 202 -1.66 -13.82 -6.42
C LYS A 202 -2.32 -14.84 -5.50
N PRO A 203 -3.36 -15.57 -5.96
CA PRO A 203 -3.92 -16.68 -5.19
C PRO A 203 -2.82 -17.66 -4.76
N LEU A 204 -2.80 -17.96 -3.47
CA LEU A 204 -1.83 -18.88 -2.88
C LEU A 204 -2.36 -20.32 -2.92
N SER A 205 -1.45 -21.29 -2.90
CA SER A 205 -1.81 -22.71 -2.79
C SER A 205 -2.52 -23.00 -1.46
N PRO A 206 -3.36 -24.03 -1.37
CA PRO A 206 -3.89 -24.48 -0.09
C PRO A 206 -2.77 -24.81 0.90
N GLY A 207 -2.93 -24.34 2.14
CA GLY A 207 -1.91 -24.53 3.18
C GLY A 207 -1.83 -23.33 4.13
N VAL A 208 -0.78 -23.31 4.92
CA VAL A 208 -0.45 -22.19 5.82
C VAL A 208 0.74 -21.44 5.24
N HIS A 209 0.54 -20.15 4.97
CA HIS A 209 1.56 -19.23 4.51
C HIS A 209 1.84 -18.17 5.56
N VAL A 210 3.06 -17.65 5.58
CA VAL A 210 3.48 -16.59 6.50
C VAL A 210 3.89 -15.36 5.69
N LEU A 211 3.09 -14.31 5.74
CA LEU A 211 3.45 -12.99 5.25
C LEU A 211 4.01 -12.19 6.42
N HIS A 212 5.25 -11.77 6.31
CA HIS A 212 5.91 -10.93 7.30
C HIS A 212 6.42 -9.66 6.65
N TYR A 213 6.22 -8.52 7.31
CA TYR A 213 6.84 -7.29 6.88
C TYR A 213 7.27 -6.42 8.05
N THR A 214 8.34 -5.68 7.84
CA THR A 214 8.81 -4.62 8.72
C THR A 214 8.81 -3.32 7.93
N THR A 215 8.13 -2.30 8.47
CA THR A 215 8.09 -0.96 7.88
C THR A 215 8.14 0.09 8.98
N GLY A 216 8.49 1.32 8.63
CA GLY A 216 8.46 2.42 9.59
C GLY A 216 9.48 3.51 9.32
N TYR A 217 9.70 4.34 10.33
CA TYR A 217 10.63 5.47 10.26
C TYR A 217 11.61 5.38 11.41
N ARG A 218 12.90 5.49 11.12
CA ARG A 218 13.93 5.68 12.13
C ARG A 218 14.17 7.18 12.26
N SER A 219 13.80 7.74 13.43
CA SER A 219 14.17 9.11 13.75
C SER A 219 15.68 9.21 13.93
N THR A 220 16.33 9.98 13.09
CA THR A 220 17.64 10.57 13.43
C THR A 220 17.36 11.93 14.03
N SER A 221 18.12 12.34 15.04
CA SER A 221 17.92 13.58 15.81
C SER A 221 17.93 14.88 14.98
N ASN A 222 18.14 14.79 13.67
CA ASN A 222 18.23 15.89 12.72
C ASN A 222 17.33 15.71 11.49
N ASP A 223 16.37 14.79 11.50
CA ASP A 223 15.49 14.57 10.37
C ASP A 223 14.34 15.59 10.36
N PRO A 224 14.33 16.57 9.43
CA PRO A 224 13.30 17.60 9.37
C PRO A 224 11.95 17.04 8.87
N THR A 225 11.88 15.75 8.47
CA THR A 225 10.66 15.13 7.96
C THR A 225 9.78 14.55 9.07
N ILE A 226 10.27 14.49 10.30
CA ILE A 226 9.50 13.99 11.43
C ILE A 226 8.59 15.10 11.96
N PRO A 227 7.28 14.85 12.06
CA PRO A 227 6.36 15.84 12.58
C PRO A 227 6.78 16.36 13.96
N PRO A 228 6.64 17.68 14.21
CA PRO A 228 6.88 18.25 15.54
C PRO A 228 5.99 17.57 16.58
N GLY A 229 6.59 17.04 17.64
CA GLY A 229 5.89 16.36 18.73
C GLY A 229 6.09 14.85 18.78
N GLN A 230 6.66 14.23 17.76
CA GLN A 230 7.20 12.88 17.84
C GLN A 230 8.64 12.98 18.36
N GLY A 231 8.79 12.82 19.66
CA GLY A 231 10.01 13.14 20.40
C GLY A 231 11.26 12.46 19.86
N ASN A 232 12.36 13.17 19.98
CA ASN A 232 13.72 12.74 19.69
C ASN A 232 13.95 11.30 20.16
N ASN A 233 14.26 10.39 19.24
CA ASN A 233 14.50 8.96 19.39
C ASN A 233 13.30 7.99 19.30
N ALA A 234 12.13 8.41 18.96
CA ALA A 234 11.02 7.48 18.72
C ALA A 234 11.07 6.96 17.27
N ALA A 235 11.68 5.80 17.06
CA ALA A 235 11.46 5.06 15.83
C ALA A 235 10.01 4.54 15.83
N TYR A 236 9.25 4.86 14.80
CA TYR A 236 8.00 4.20 14.51
C TYR A 236 8.33 3.01 13.63
N ILE A 237 8.29 1.82 14.17
CA ILE A 237 8.54 0.59 13.42
C ILE A 237 7.35 -0.33 13.65
N GLN A 238 6.81 -0.82 12.56
CA GLN A 238 5.83 -1.90 12.54
C GLN A 238 6.55 -3.19 12.16
N ASP A 239 6.33 -4.22 12.95
CA ASP A 239 6.80 -5.57 12.69
C ASP A 239 5.56 -6.48 12.72
N VAL A 240 5.12 -6.91 11.54
CA VAL A 240 3.81 -7.54 11.35
C VAL A 240 3.96 -8.90 10.70
N THR A 241 3.32 -9.88 11.30
CA THR A 241 3.22 -11.24 10.77
C THR A 241 1.76 -11.64 10.58
N TYR A 242 1.38 -12.00 9.35
CA TYR A 242 0.12 -12.66 9.05
C TYR A 242 0.35 -14.16 8.85
N ARG A 243 -0.43 -14.95 9.55
CA ARG A 243 -0.58 -16.38 9.26
C ARG A 243 -1.81 -16.54 8.35
N LEU A 244 -1.57 -16.79 7.08
CA LEU A 244 -2.60 -16.94 6.06
C LEU A 244 -2.97 -18.42 5.93
N ILE A 245 -4.18 -18.79 6.33
CA ILE A 245 -4.68 -20.15 6.29
C ILE A 245 -5.54 -20.28 5.02
N VAL A 246 -4.93 -20.79 3.96
CA VAL A 246 -5.56 -20.93 2.64
C VAL A 246 -6.29 -22.26 2.53
N LYS A 247 -7.60 -22.19 2.19
CA LYS A 247 -8.51 -23.34 2.13
C LYS A 247 -9.29 -23.37 0.83
#